data_f068095163868980b4c6763b854df321
#
_entry.id   f068095163868980b4c6763b854df321
#
_cell.length_a   1.000
_cell.length_b   1.000
_cell.length_c   1.000
_cell.angle_alpha   90.00
_cell.angle_beta   90.00
_cell.angle_gamma   90.00
#
_symmetry.space_group_name_H-M   'P 1'
#
loop_
_entity.id
_entity.type
_entity.pdbx_description
1 polymer ?
#
loop_
_entity_poly.entity_id
_entity_poly.type
_entity_poly.pdbx_seq_one_letter_code
_entity_poly.pdbx_strand_id
1 'polypeptide(L)'
;MKVLMVISQFFPIIGGAEKQAQLLAKTLLQKGVEVKIVTGWWNFKMLRKEVIEGIEVQRNFSCWRMFGIKGIRTLGGLIYMFTLGLYLMIHRREYDIIHVHQVLYPAFISVLVGKSILKKPVLAKNACSGLTSDIKYIKRFPFGNLQLKYLIKHLDCLIAVNEEGIFEFKAIGYPETKIQHIPNGVSPSLAGKTKFNETLYVISAVRLDKQKGIDVLLKAWSKVVAKEKTLKLLILGQGPLESELKKLAKSLEIIDSVKFVGLVNNPEEYLIKSDIFVLPSRAEGMSNALLEAMYIGLSCIATNISGNTELISENSKQPVLLGEFVVAKNGILINPDDVEGLAKAILFLIHNAKVRKEVGIHGRSHIQNHFSIDSIADRYIALYRSLLQEN
;
A
#
# COMPACT_ATOMS: atom_id res chain seq x y z
N MET A 1 -4.86 -5.97 -26.35
CA MET A 1 -5.30 -4.94 -25.41
C MET A 1 -4.06 -4.29 -24.82
N LYS A 2 -3.97 -2.97 -24.95
CA LYS A 2 -2.81 -2.17 -24.55
C LYS A 2 -3.21 -1.25 -23.41
N VAL A 3 -2.61 -1.45 -22.25
CA VAL A 3 -2.90 -0.69 -21.01
C VAL A 3 -1.78 0.31 -20.75
N LEU A 4 -2.13 1.59 -20.64
CA LEU A 4 -1.23 2.62 -20.17
C LEU A 4 -1.43 2.84 -18.67
N MET A 5 -0.49 2.39 -17.86
CA MET A 5 -0.49 2.68 -16.43
C MET A 5 0.16 4.04 -16.17
N VAL A 6 -0.53 4.91 -15.47
CA VAL A 6 -0.05 6.24 -15.07
C VAL A 6 0.15 6.27 -13.57
N ILE A 7 1.36 6.57 -13.13
CA ILE A 7 1.70 6.68 -11.72
C ILE A 7 2.62 7.88 -11.49
N SER A 8 2.43 8.61 -10.39
CA SER A 8 3.20 9.83 -10.10
C SER A 8 4.68 9.58 -9.93
N GLN A 9 5.04 8.52 -9.25
CA GLN A 9 6.41 8.09 -8.97
C GLN A 9 6.55 6.61 -9.28
N PHE A 10 7.73 6.17 -9.67
CA PHE A 10 8.04 4.77 -9.96
C PHE A 10 9.52 4.49 -9.69
N PHE A 11 9.94 3.23 -9.78
CA PHE A 11 11.32 2.79 -9.54
C PHE A 11 12.37 3.79 -10.07
N PRO A 12 13.45 4.08 -9.32
CA PRO A 12 13.91 3.47 -8.06
C PRO A 12 13.22 4.04 -6.79
N ILE A 13 12.23 4.90 -6.91
CA ILE A 13 11.43 5.36 -5.78
C ILE A 13 10.36 4.29 -5.53
N ILE A 14 10.47 3.58 -4.41
CA ILE A 14 9.59 2.47 -4.08
C ILE A 14 8.74 2.83 -2.87
N GLY A 15 7.43 2.85 -3.07
CA GLY A 15 6.41 2.88 -2.02
C GLY A 15 5.41 1.74 -2.24
N GLY A 16 4.36 1.70 -1.43
CA GLY A 16 3.33 0.66 -1.53
C GLY A 16 2.57 0.66 -2.86
N ALA A 17 2.22 1.84 -3.36
CA ALA A 17 1.49 2.00 -4.62
C ALA A 17 2.37 1.61 -5.82
N GLU A 18 3.64 2.02 -5.82
CA GLU A 18 4.63 1.70 -6.86
C GLU A 18 4.89 0.19 -6.93
N LYS A 19 5.05 -0.47 -5.78
CA LYS A 19 5.23 -1.93 -5.70
C LYS A 19 4.01 -2.67 -6.25
N GLN A 20 2.79 -2.24 -5.92
CA GLN A 20 1.57 -2.83 -6.45
C GLN A 20 1.39 -2.58 -7.95
N ALA A 21 1.74 -1.39 -8.45
CA ALA A 21 1.70 -1.11 -9.88
C ALA A 21 2.69 -2.00 -10.66
N GLN A 22 3.90 -2.17 -10.16
CA GLN A 22 4.92 -3.04 -10.75
C GLN A 22 4.48 -4.51 -10.76
N LEU A 23 3.98 -5.00 -9.62
CA LEU A 23 3.51 -6.38 -9.48
C LEU A 23 2.34 -6.66 -10.42
N LEU A 24 1.35 -5.78 -10.46
CA LEU A 24 0.21 -5.90 -11.37
C LEU A 24 0.65 -5.84 -12.84
N ALA A 25 1.50 -4.88 -13.22
CA ALA A 25 1.98 -4.73 -14.60
C ALA A 25 2.72 -6.00 -15.07
N LYS A 26 3.61 -6.54 -14.23
CA LYS A 26 4.33 -7.79 -14.53
C LYS A 26 3.37 -8.97 -14.73
N THR A 27 2.38 -9.12 -13.86
CA THR A 27 1.40 -10.21 -13.97
C THR A 27 0.51 -10.06 -15.20
N LEU A 28 0.08 -8.84 -15.54
CA LEU A 28 -0.68 -8.56 -16.75
C LEU A 28 0.12 -8.91 -18.03
N LEU A 29 1.41 -8.57 -18.07
CA LEU A 29 2.30 -8.95 -19.17
C LEU A 29 2.38 -10.48 -19.33
N GLN A 30 2.53 -11.21 -18.22
CA GLN A 30 2.53 -12.68 -18.21
C GLN A 30 1.22 -13.28 -18.73
N LYS A 31 0.10 -12.57 -18.53
CA LYS A 31 -1.24 -12.95 -19.03
C LYS A 31 -1.53 -12.43 -20.44
N GLY A 32 -0.54 -11.93 -21.17
CA GLY A 32 -0.66 -11.50 -22.57
C GLY A 32 -1.30 -10.11 -22.76
N VAL A 33 -1.35 -9.28 -21.72
CA VAL A 33 -1.78 -7.87 -21.83
C VAL A 33 -0.55 -7.01 -22.04
N GLU A 34 -0.52 -6.19 -23.08
CA GLU A 34 0.54 -5.20 -23.27
C GLU A 34 0.40 -4.08 -22.24
N VAL A 35 1.45 -3.84 -21.47
CA VAL A 35 1.46 -2.81 -20.41
C VAL A 35 2.66 -1.89 -20.57
N LYS A 36 2.40 -0.58 -20.49
CA LYS A 36 3.42 0.47 -20.45
C LYS A 36 3.17 1.37 -19.25
N ILE A 37 4.23 1.73 -18.53
CA ILE A 37 4.14 2.65 -17.38
C ILE A 37 4.63 4.03 -17.79
N VAL A 38 3.82 5.06 -17.47
CA VAL A 38 4.20 6.47 -17.59
C VAL A 38 4.28 7.10 -16.20
N THR A 39 5.41 7.73 -15.90
CA THR A 39 5.69 8.34 -14.60
C THR A 39 6.41 9.67 -14.73
N GLY A 40 6.61 10.39 -13.63
CA GLY A 40 7.38 11.62 -13.61
C GLY A 40 8.89 11.37 -13.63
N TRP A 41 9.62 12.25 -14.30
CA TRP A 41 11.10 12.23 -14.32
C TRP A 41 11.63 13.14 -13.20
N TRP A 42 11.69 12.57 -11.99
CA TRP A 42 12.00 13.30 -10.76
C TRP A 42 13.50 13.51 -10.49
N ASN A 43 14.34 12.75 -11.18
CA ASN A 43 15.78 12.81 -11.03
C ASN A 43 16.41 12.61 -12.41
N PHE A 44 17.19 13.58 -12.86
CA PHE A 44 17.86 13.56 -14.17
C PHE A 44 18.93 12.47 -14.32
N LYS A 45 19.36 11.84 -13.23
CA LYS A 45 20.22 10.66 -13.28
C LYS A 45 19.49 9.41 -13.76
N MET A 46 18.15 9.41 -13.74
CA MET A 46 17.35 8.30 -14.26
C MET A 46 17.23 8.35 -15.78
N LEU A 47 17.18 7.21 -16.44
CA LEU A 47 16.88 7.13 -17.85
C LEU A 47 15.43 7.59 -18.13
N ARG A 48 15.23 8.31 -19.23
CA ARG A 48 13.87 8.75 -19.65
C ARG A 48 13.02 7.58 -20.13
N LYS A 49 13.67 6.58 -20.74
CA LYS A 49 13.06 5.32 -21.21
C LYS A 49 13.94 4.17 -20.75
N GLU A 50 13.34 3.18 -20.17
CA GLU A 50 14.01 1.93 -19.80
C GLU A 50 13.01 0.78 -19.70
N VAL A 51 13.50 -0.44 -19.63
CA VAL A 51 12.70 -1.65 -19.36
C VAL A 51 13.08 -2.15 -17.97
N ILE A 52 12.09 -2.25 -17.09
CA ILE A 52 12.25 -2.72 -15.72
C ILE A 52 11.44 -4.00 -15.56
N GLU A 53 12.09 -5.13 -15.32
CA GLU A 53 11.44 -6.46 -15.23
C GLU A 53 10.49 -6.78 -16.39
N GLY A 54 10.85 -6.39 -17.61
CA GLY A 54 10.03 -6.58 -18.80
C GLY A 54 8.97 -5.50 -19.06
N ILE A 55 8.82 -4.53 -18.16
CA ILE A 55 7.85 -3.45 -18.26
C ILE A 55 8.51 -2.22 -18.92
N GLU A 56 7.95 -1.72 -20.01
CA GLU A 56 8.38 -0.45 -20.59
C GLU A 56 8.00 0.71 -19.68
N VAL A 57 9.00 1.52 -19.28
CA VAL A 57 8.82 2.68 -18.41
C VAL A 57 9.25 3.94 -19.15
N GLN A 58 8.32 4.87 -19.28
CA GLN A 58 8.55 6.22 -19.81
C GLN A 58 8.45 7.26 -18.70
N ARG A 59 9.48 8.12 -18.58
CA ARG A 59 9.49 9.23 -17.62
C ARG A 59 9.27 10.55 -18.33
N ASN A 60 8.19 11.22 -17.96
CA ASN A 60 7.86 12.54 -18.48
C ASN A 60 8.48 13.63 -17.62
N PHE A 61 8.89 14.73 -18.27
CA PHE A 61 9.58 15.82 -17.59
C PHE A 61 8.75 16.39 -16.43
N SER A 62 9.41 16.51 -15.29
CA SER A 62 8.88 17.10 -14.06
C SER A 62 10.02 17.69 -13.24
N CYS A 63 9.83 18.85 -12.65
CA CYS A 63 10.86 19.50 -11.82
C CYS A 63 10.57 19.40 -10.30
N TRP A 64 9.72 18.48 -9.87
CA TRP A 64 9.18 18.42 -8.51
C TRP A 64 10.22 18.28 -7.38
N ARG A 65 11.37 17.70 -7.68
CA ARG A 65 12.45 17.47 -6.69
C ARG A 65 13.71 18.31 -6.93
N MET A 66 13.74 19.15 -7.95
CA MET A 66 14.99 19.76 -8.41
C MET A 66 15.69 20.66 -7.39
N PHE A 67 14.95 21.30 -6.45
CA PHE A 67 15.57 22.36 -5.63
C PHE A 67 15.21 22.32 -4.13
N GLY A 68 14.51 21.31 -3.62
CA GLY A 68 14.16 21.22 -2.20
C GLY A 68 13.21 22.33 -1.67
N ILE A 69 12.79 23.25 -2.54
CA ILE A 69 12.00 24.46 -2.20
C ILE A 69 10.51 24.11 -2.19
N LYS A 70 9.80 24.41 -1.11
CA LYS A 70 8.37 24.06 -0.91
C LYS A 70 7.42 24.54 -2.04
N GLY A 71 7.65 25.71 -2.65
CA GLY A 71 6.82 26.23 -3.75
C GLY A 71 6.99 25.52 -5.09
N ILE A 72 8.12 24.90 -5.35
CA ILE A 72 8.45 24.22 -6.62
C ILE A 72 7.68 22.91 -6.80
N ARG A 73 7.18 22.30 -5.72
CA ARG A 73 6.33 21.10 -5.81
C ARG A 73 5.07 21.33 -6.63
N THR A 74 4.39 22.45 -6.44
CA THR A 74 3.17 22.79 -7.17
C THR A 74 3.48 23.02 -8.64
N LEU A 75 4.53 23.79 -8.95
CA LEU A 75 4.97 24.04 -10.33
C LEU A 75 5.40 22.73 -11.01
N GLY A 76 6.15 21.89 -10.32
CA GLY A 76 6.55 20.58 -10.85
C GLY A 76 5.36 19.65 -11.13
N GLY A 77 4.33 19.72 -10.30
CA GLY A 77 3.07 19.02 -10.54
C GLY A 77 2.34 19.52 -11.79
N LEU A 78 2.27 20.85 -11.99
CA LEU A 78 1.67 21.46 -13.19
C LEU A 78 2.45 21.10 -14.46
N ILE A 79 3.78 21.15 -14.41
CA ILE A 79 4.63 20.75 -15.53
C ILE A 79 4.43 19.27 -15.87
N TYR A 80 4.34 18.40 -14.86
CA TYR A 80 4.05 16.99 -15.09
C TYR A 80 2.68 16.76 -15.71
N MET A 81 1.65 17.47 -15.23
CA MET A 81 0.32 17.41 -15.84
C MET A 81 0.35 17.80 -17.31
N PHE A 82 1.02 18.89 -17.66
CA PHE A 82 1.19 19.33 -19.05
C PHE A 82 1.93 18.30 -19.90
N THR A 83 3.08 17.81 -19.43
CA THR A 83 3.88 16.81 -20.17
C THR A 83 3.17 15.46 -20.28
N LEU A 84 2.39 15.06 -19.27
CA LEU A 84 1.54 13.88 -19.34
C LEU A 84 0.42 14.07 -20.36
N GLY A 85 -0.29 15.20 -20.34
CA GLY A 85 -1.33 15.49 -21.33
C GLY A 85 -0.80 15.46 -22.77
N LEU A 86 0.36 16.07 -23.01
CA LEU A 86 1.01 16.04 -24.32
C LEU A 86 1.42 14.61 -24.72
N TYR A 87 1.98 13.83 -23.78
CA TYR A 87 2.30 12.43 -24.01
C TYR A 87 1.08 11.61 -24.43
N LEU A 88 -0.04 11.76 -23.72
CA LEU A 88 -1.29 11.06 -24.02
C LEU A 88 -1.78 11.36 -25.45
N MET A 89 -1.69 12.63 -25.88
CA MET A 89 -2.10 13.05 -27.24
C MET A 89 -1.19 12.48 -28.33
N ILE A 90 0.13 12.58 -28.14
CA ILE A 90 1.12 12.11 -29.13
C ILE A 90 1.06 10.59 -29.29
N HIS A 91 1.00 9.87 -28.19
CA HIS A 91 1.07 8.40 -28.18
C HIS A 91 -0.31 7.71 -28.17
N ARG A 92 -1.39 8.42 -28.57
CA ARG A 92 -2.77 7.93 -28.50
C ARG A 92 -3.05 6.59 -29.19
N ARG A 93 -2.20 6.17 -30.13
CA ARG A 93 -2.30 4.89 -30.84
C ARG A 93 -1.59 3.72 -30.14
N GLU A 94 -0.83 4.01 -29.10
CA GLU A 94 -0.01 3.01 -28.37
C GLU A 94 -0.75 2.38 -27.19
N TYR A 95 -1.97 2.85 -26.85
CA TYR A 95 -2.77 2.31 -25.75
C TYR A 95 -4.26 2.34 -26.06
N ASP A 96 -5.00 1.45 -25.46
CA ASP A 96 -6.46 1.34 -25.60
C ASP A 96 -7.18 1.92 -24.39
N ILE A 97 -6.61 1.75 -23.19
CA ILE A 97 -7.18 2.13 -21.88
C ILE A 97 -6.10 2.77 -20.99
N ILE A 98 -6.52 3.70 -20.13
CA ILE A 98 -5.62 4.35 -19.16
C ILE A 98 -5.99 3.91 -17.74
N HIS A 99 -5.02 3.34 -17.03
CA HIS A 99 -5.15 2.95 -15.62
C HIS A 99 -4.26 3.84 -14.75
N VAL A 100 -4.87 4.71 -13.96
CA VAL A 100 -4.13 5.63 -13.08
C VAL A 100 -4.02 5.04 -11.68
N HIS A 101 -2.80 4.93 -11.19
CA HIS A 101 -2.52 4.58 -9.80
C HIS A 101 -2.46 5.86 -8.96
N GLN A 102 -3.35 5.98 -7.97
CA GLN A 102 -3.66 7.14 -7.12
C GLN A 102 -4.62 8.15 -7.78
N VAL A 103 -5.70 8.48 -7.05
CA VAL A 103 -6.71 9.46 -7.48
C VAL A 103 -6.23 10.88 -7.14
N LEU A 104 -5.20 11.33 -7.86
CA LEU A 104 -4.56 12.63 -7.69
C LEU A 104 -4.56 13.41 -9.03
N TYR A 105 -3.78 14.49 -9.12
CA TYR A 105 -3.67 15.30 -10.33
C TYR A 105 -3.34 14.52 -11.63
N PRO A 106 -2.59 13.38 -11.63
CA PRO A 106 -2.47 12.58 -12.85
C PRO A 106 -3.79 11.95 -13.30
N ALA A 107 -4.69 11.60 -12.36
CA ALA A 107 -6.02 11.12 -12.72
C ALA A 107 -6.85 12.22 -13.40
N PHE A 108 -6.80 13.45 -12.90
CA PHE A 108 -7.49 14.57 -13.51
C PHE A 108 -7.06 14.80 -14.97
N ILE A 109 -5.74 14.87 -15.24
CA ILE A 109 -5.26 15.08 -16.60
C ILE A 109 -5.52 13.89 -17.52
N SER A 110 -5.45 12.65 -16.98
CA SER A 110 -5.79 11.44 -17.73
C SER A 110 -7.26 11.41 -18.14
N VAL A 111 -8.18 11.85 -17.27
CA VAL A 111 -9.60 11.98 -17.62
C VAL A 111 -9.83 13.13 -18.57
N LEU A 112 -9.22 14.30 -18.35
CA LEU A 112 -9.38 15.45 -19.22
C LEU A 112 -8.92 15.15 -20.66
N VAL A 113 -7.75 14.59 -20.83
CA VAL A 113 -7.19 14.30 -22.16
C VAL A 113 -7.67 12.94 -22.66
N GLY A 114 -7.51 11.88 -21.87
CA GLY A 114 -7.83 10.51 -22.27
C GLY A 114 -9.32 10.31 -22.57
N LYS A 115 -10.18 10.61 -21.59
CA LYS A 115 -11.64 10.41 -21.75
C LYS A 115 -12.28 11.51 -22.56
N SER A 116 -12.09 12.80 -22.20
CA SER A 116 -12.89 13.88 -22.80
C SER A 116 -12.44 14.24 -24.21
N ILE A 117 -11.14 14.19 -24.51
CA ILE A 117 -10.60 14.53 -25.85
C ILE A 117 -10.43 13.28 -26.71
N LEU A 118 -9.73 12.25 -26.21
CA LEU A 118 -9.34 11.09 -27.01
C LEU A 118 -10.40 9.97 -27.01
N LYS A 119 -11.46 10.08 -26.18
CA LYS A 119 -12.54 9.09 -26.02
C LYS A 119 -12.05 7.70 -25.63
N LYS A 120 -11.00 7.62 -24.83
CA LYS A 120 -10.48 6.35 -24.28
C LYS A 120 -10.96 6.16 -22.87
N PRO A 121 -11.29 4.93 -22.45
CA PRO A 121 -11.69 4.67 -21.08
C PRO A 121 -10.55 4.94 -20.09
N VAL A 122 -10.90 5.55 -18.96
CA VAL A 122 -9.98 5.89 -17.88
C VAL A 122 -10.51 5.34 -16.58
N LEU A 123 -9.70 4.51 -15.89
CA LEU A 123 -9.96 4.08 -14.54
C LEU A 123 -8.89 4.61 -13.60
N ALA A 124 -9.25 4.84 -12.35
CA ALA A 124 -8.31 5.30 -11.33
C ALA A 124 -8.46 4.49 -10.04
N LYS A 125 -7.32 4.06 -9.50
CA LYS A 125 -7.24 3.31 -8.24
C LYS A 125 -6.95 4.26 -7.09
N ASN A 126 -7.76 4.23 -6.01
CA ASN A 126 -7.37 4.92 -4.79
C ASN A 126 -6.24 4.16 -4.09
N ALA A 127 -5.30 4.88 -3.51
CA ALA A 127 -4.18 4.27 -2.80
C ALA A 127 -4.34 4.34 -1.29
N CYS A 128 -5.02 5.37 -0.78
CA CYS A 128 -5.18 5.63 0.64
C CYS A 128 -6.61 6.05 0.97
N SER A 129 -7.08 5.67 2.16
CA SER A 129 -8.35 6.06 2.77
C SER A 129 -8.14 6.63 4.17
N GLY A 130 -9.18 7.09 4.82
CA GLY A 130 -9.16 7.60 6.19
C GLY A 130 -8.39 8.92 6.33
N LEU A 131 -7.49 8.98 7.30
CA LEU A 131 -6.74 10.20 7.63
C LEU A 131 -5.86 10.69 6.47
N THR A 132 -5.38 9.80 5.64
CA THR A 132 -4.46 10.08 4.52
C THR A 132 -5.11 9.86 3.16
N SER A 133 -6.45 9.96 3.06
CA SER A 133 -7.18 9.64 1.84
C SER A 133 -6.77 10.50 0.64
N ASP A 134 -6.83 9.90 -0.54
CA ASP A 134 -6.57 10.56 -1.82
C ASP A 134 -7.48 11.80 -2.00
N ILE A 135 -8.73 11.74 -1.52
CA ILE A 135 -9.68 12.87 -1.54
C ILE A 135 -9.16 14.05 -0.72
N LYS A 136 -8.66 13.80 0.49
CA LYS A 136 -8.08 14.86 1.34
C LYS A 136 -6.81 15.42 0.71
N TYR A 137 -6.07 14.58 0.01
CA TYR A 137 -4.82 14.98 -0.65
C TYR A 137 -5.08 15.87 -1.87
N ILE A 138 -6.00 15.47 -2.77
CA ILE A 138 -6.34 16.26 -3.97
C ILE A 138 -6.91 17.65 -3.60
N LYS A 139 -7.71 17.73 -2.52
CA LYS A 139 -8.26 19.00 -2.03
C LYS A 139 -7.20 20.03 -1.59
N ARG A 140 -5.96 19.59 -1.29
CA ARG A 140 -4.84 20.48 -0.94
C ARG A 140 -4.15 21.10 -2.15
N PHE A 141 -4.39 20.59 -3.36
CA PHE A 141 -3.82 21.15 -4.58
C PHE A 141 -4.62 22.37 -5.05
N PRO A 142 -3.99 23.29 -5.82
CA PRO A 142 -4.70 24.37 -6.48
C PRO A 142 -5.86 23.80 -7.30
N PHE A 143 -7.05 24.39 -7.14
CA PHE A 143 -8.29 23.94 -7.78
C PHE A 143 -8.68 22.48 -7.49
N GLY A 144 -8.20 21.87 -6.41
CA GLY A 144 -8.42 20.46 -6.10
C GLY A 144 -9.90 20.06 -6.01
N ASN A 145 -10.76 20.94 -5.47
CA ASN A 145 -12.22 20.71 -5.46
C ASN A 145 -12.82 20.69 -6.88
N LEU A 146 -12.34 21.51 -7.79
CA LEU A 146 -12.78 21.52 -9.19
C LEU A 146 -12.30 20.25 -9.91
N GLN A 147 -11.05 19.86 -9.70
CA GLN A 147 -10.51 18.60 -10.22
C GLN A 147 -11.32 17.41 -9.73
N LEU A 148 -11.66 17.36 -8.43
CA LEU A 148 -12.45 16.28 -7.84
C LEU A 148 -13.87 16.23 -8.43
N LYS A 149 -14.55 17.37 -8.57
CA LYS A 149 -15.87 17.44 -9.24
C LYS A 149 -15.81 16.93 -10.68
N TYR A 150 -14.74 17.27 -11.39
CA TYR A 150 -14.54 16.80 -12.76
C TYR A 150 -14.33 15.29 -12.82
N LEU A 151 -13.51 14.73 -11.92
CA LEU A 151 -13.30 13.29 -11.79
C LEU A 151 -14.60 12.55 -11.48
N ILE A 152 -15.40 13.02 -10.52
CA ILE A 152 -16.71 12.43 -10.17
C ILE A 152 -17.61 12.31 -11.40
N LYS A 153 -17.61 13.32 -12.26
CA LYS A 153 -18.47 13.37 -13.45
C LYS A 153 -17.98 12.48 -14.60
N HIS A 154 -16.68 12.45 -14.85
CA HIS A 154 -16.11 11.96 -16.10
C HIS A 154 -15.24 10.70 -16.00
N LEU A 155 -14.78 10.30 -14.81
CA LEU A 155 -14.02 9.06 -14.63
C LEU A 155 -14.94 7.85 -14.89
N ASP A 156 -14.50 6.91 -15.70
CA ASP A 156 -15.31 5.75 -16.07
C ASP A 156 -15.44 4.74 -14.93
N CYS A 157 -14.35 4.46 -14.21
CA CYS A 157 -14.35 3.55 -13.09
C CYS A 157 -13.38 3.98 -12.00
N LEU A 158 -13.82 3.91 -10.76
CA LEU A 158 -13.00 4.05 -9.58
C LEU A 158 -12.72 2.67 -8.97
N ILE A 159 -11.46 2.37 -8.69
CA ILE A 159 -11.07 1.17 -7.98
C ILE A 159 -10.78 1.54 -6.52
N ALA A 160 -11.57 1.02 -5.62
CA ALA A 160 -11.34 1.11 -4.19
C ALA A 160 -10.58 -0.13 -3.71
N VAL A 161 -9.52 0.08 -2.92
CA VAL A 161 -8.72 -1.03 -2.37
C VAL A 161 -9.31 -1.60 -1.09
N ASN A 162 -10.25 -0.89 -0.46
CA ASN A 162 -10.91 -1.25 0.78
C ASN A 162 -12.31 -0.62 0.88
N GLU A 163 -13.14 -1.10 1.80
CA GLU A 163 -14.50 -0.59 2.04
C GLU A 163 -14.53 0.90 2.41
N GLU A 164 -13.58 1.38 3.23
CA GLU A 164 -13.54 2.79 3.62
C GLU A 164 -13.37 3.70 2.40
N GLY A 165 -12.55 3.29 1.42
CA GLY A 165 -12.42 4.00 0.15
C GLY A 165 -13.75 4.07 -0.62
N ILE A 166 -14.53 2.99 -0.63
CA ILE A 166 -15.88 2.98 -1.22
C ILE A 166 -16.77 4.03 -0.53
N PHE A 167 -16.82 3.99 0.82
CA PHE A 167 -17.63 4.95 1.59
C PHE A 167 -17.22 6.40 1.35
N GLU A 168 -15.90 6.70 1.35
CA GLU A 168 -15.39 8.05 1.12
C GLU A 168 -15.79 8.61 -0.25
N PHE A 169 -15.68 7.81 -1.31
CA PHE A 169 -16.03 8.26 -2.66
C PHE A 169 -17.54 8.37 -2.86
N LYS A 170 -18.34 7.47 -2.27
CA LYS A 170 -19.80 7.61 -2.23
C LYS A 170 -20.23 8.88 -1.50
N ALA A 171 -19.59 9.20 -0.38
CA ALA A 171 -19.90 10.39 0.42
C ALA A 171 -19.66 11.71 -0.32
N ILE A 172 -18.78 11.73 -1.32
CA ILE A 172 -18.55 12.92 -2.17
C ILE A 172 -19.38 12.90 -3.46
N GLY A 173 -20.29 11.92 -3.63
CA GLY A 173 -21.22 11.82 -4.76
C GLY A 173 -20.68 11.05 -5.98
N TYR A 174 -19.64 10.22 -5.83
CA TYR A 174 -19.23 9.34 -6.92
C TYR A 174 -20.24 8.19 -7.08
N PRO A 175 -20.70 7.88 -8.32
CA PRO A 175 -21.73 6.86 -8.56
C PRO A 175 -21.26 5.47 -8.11
N GLU A 176 -22.04 4.80 -7.28
CA GLU A 176 -21.72 3.47 -6.76
C GLU A 176 -21.53 2.43 -7.88
N THR A 177 -22.33 2.51 -8.94
CA THR A 177 -22.26 1.64 -10.12
C THR A 177 -20.90 1.71 -10.85
N LYS A 178 -20.13 2.78 -10.64
CA LYS A 178 -18.79 2.98 -11.20
C LYS A 178 -17.67 2.70 -10.20
N ILE A 179 -17.97 2.20 -9.00
CA ILE A 179 -16.96 1.80 -8.02
C ILE A 179 -16.77 0.29 -8.09
N GLN A 180 -15.51 -0.13 -8.24
CA GLN A 180 -15.12 -1.53 -8.17
C GLN A 180 -14.22 -1.75 -6.96
N HIS A 181 -14.55 -2.72 -6.10
CA HIS A 181 -13.67 -3.12 -5.01
C HIS A 181 -12.65 -4.12 -5.53
N ILE A 182 -11.41 -3.69 -5.77
CA ILE A 182 -10.30 -4.56 -6.16
C ILE A 182 -9.12 -4.30 -5.21
N PRO A 183 -8.87 -5.22 -4.26
CA PRO A 183 -7.80 -5.06 -3.27
C PRO A 183 -6.40 -5.14 -3.90
N ASN A 184 -5.37 -4.90 -3.09
CA ASN A 184 -4.00 -5.19 -3.46
C ASN A 184 -3.76 -6.69 -3.53
N GLY A 185 -2.82 -7.10 -4.39
CA GLY A 185 -2.42 -8.50 -4.52
C GLY A 185 -1.04 -8.79 -3.92
N VAL A 186 -0.79 -10.05 -3.63
CA VAL A 186 0.51 -10.57 -3.19
C VAL A 186 1.04 -11.60 -4.17
N SER A 187 2.38 -11.61 -4.37
CA SER A 187 3.03 -12.56 -5.28
C SER A 187 3.04 -13.98 -4.71
N PRO A 188 2.68 -15.00 -5.48
CA PRO A 188 2.79 -16.40 -5.07
C PRO A 188 4.25 -16.88 -4.96
N SER A 189 5.22 -16.09 -5.42
CA SER A 189 6.65 -16.46 -5.33
C SER A 189 7.22 -16.35 -3.91
N LEU A 190 6.48 -15.80 -2.95
CA LEU A 190 6.92 -15.73 -1.57
C LEU A 190 6.93 -17.13 -0.95
N ALA A 191 8.09 -17.54 -0.44
CA ALA A 191 8.22 -18.81 0.27
C ALA A 191 7.43 -18.76 1.58
N GLY A 192 6.68 -19.83 1.87
CA GLY A 192 6.01 -19.93 3.16
C GLY A 192 6.95 -20.35 4.28
N LYS A 193 6.63 -19.94 5.50
CA LYS A 193 7.35 -20.40 6.69
C LYS A 193 7.17 -21.90 6.87
N THR A 194 8.27 -22.64 6.84
CA THR A 194 8.28 -24.11 6.98
C THR A 194 8.74 -24.58 8.37
N LYS A 195 9.44 -23.72 9.13
CA LYS A 195 9.97 -24.05 10.45
C LYS A 195 9.64 -22.95 11.46
N PHE A 196 9.32 -23.33 12.67
CA PHE A 196 9.21 -22.43 13.82
C PHE A 196 10.56 -22.40 14.54
N ASN A 197 11.02 -21.19 14.88
CA ASN A 197 12.32 -21.00 15.52
C ASN A 197 12.24 -21.32 17.02
N GLU A 198 13.35 -21.77 17.62
CA GLU A 198 13.47 -21.87 19.07
C GLU A 198 13.44 -20.49 19.73
N THR A 199 14.09 -19.51 19.12
CA THR A 199 14.04 -18.11 19.55
C THR A 199 12.95 -17.36 18.77
N LEU A 200 11.98 -16.77 19.48
CA LEU A 200 10.90 -16.00 18.89
C LEU A 200 11.38 -14.61 18.45
N TYR A 201 11.08 -14.28 17.19
CA TYR A 201 11.31 -12.95 16.64
C TYR A 201 10.00 -12.24 16.35
N VAL A 202 9.89 -11.02 16.89
CA VAL A 202 8.82 -10.08 16.51
C VAL A 202 9.37 -9.12 15.47
N ILE A 203 8.61 -8.85 14.42
CA ILE A 203 9.07 -8.02 13.30
C ILE A 203 8.02 -6.98 12.90
N SER A 204 8.50 -5.79 12.51
CA SER A 204 7.72 -4.79 11.78
C SER A 204 8.53 -4.34 10.57
N ALA A 205 7.92 -4.33 9.38
CA ALA A 205 8.56 -3.97 8.11
C ALA A 205 7.77 -2.85 7.45
N VAL A 206 8.11 -1.60 7.77
CA VAL A 206 7.36 -0.41 7.36
C VAL A 206 8.27 0.81 7.19
N ARG A 207 7.77 1.83 6.50
CA ARG A 207 8.42 3.13 6.49
C ARG A 207 8.38 3.78 7.88
N LEU A 208 9.50 4.35 8.34
CA LEU A 208 9.59 4.96 9.65
C LEU A 208 9.06 6.40 9.65
N ASP A 209 7.74 6.52 9.63
CA ASP A 209 7.01 7.79 9.71
C ASP A 209 5.89 7.70 10.76
N LYS A 210 5.26 8.85 11.06
CA LYS A 210 4.23 8.96 12.09
C LYS A 210 3.02 8.05 11.82
N GLN A 211 2.70 7.83 10.55
CA GLN A 211 1.55 7.02 10.15
C GLN A 211 1.70 5.56 10.59
N LYS A 212 2.92 5.03 10.62
CA LYS A 212 3.20 3.61 10.87
C LYS A 212 3.26 3.20 12.34
N GLY A 213 3.21 4.16 13.28
CA GLY A 213 3.03 3.89 14.71
C GLY A 213 4.17 3.13 15.40
N ILE A 214 5.41 3.17 14.88
CA ILE A 214 6.54 2.45 15.48
C ILE A 214 6.89 2.97 16.88
N ASP A 215 6.56 4.22 17.18
CA ASP A 215 6.63 4.80 18.53
C ASP A 215 5.72 4.07 19.52
N VAL A 216 4.52 3.65 19.09
CA VAL A 216 3.58 2.84 19.88
C VAL A 216 4.15 1.45 20.11
N LEU A 217 4.72 0.82 19.05
CA LEU A 217 5.36 -0.48 19.15
C LEU A 217 6.52 -0.48 20.15
N LEU A 218 7.40 0.53 20.12
CA LEU A 218 8.52 0.62 21.06
C LEU A 218 8.06 0.74 22.50
N LYS A 219 7.03 1.56 22.78
CA LYS A 219 6.42 1.68 24.12
C LYS A 219 5.77 0.36 24.56
N ALA A 220 5.07 -0.33 23.67
CA ALA A 220 4.51 -1.66 23.99
C ALA A 220 5.62 -2.69 24.22
N TRP A 221 6.67 -2.64 23.41
CA TRP A 221 7.83 -3.53 23.53
C TRP A 221 8.56 -3.40 24.86
N SER A 222 8.67 -2.20 25.42
CA SER A 222 9.25 -2.02 26.77
C SER A 222 8.50 -2.80 27.85
N LYS A 223 7.16 -2.88 27.73
CA LYS A 223 6.32 -3.67 28.64
C LYS A 223 6.46 -5.18 28.40
N VAL A 224 6.70 -5.58 27.16
CA VAL A 224 6.93 -6.98 26.79
C VAL A 224 8.27 -7.47 27.35
N VAL A 225 9.37 -6.75 27.11
CA VAL A 225 10.71 -7.18 27.56
C VAL A 225 10.91 -7.08 29.07
N ALA A 226 10.10 -6.29 29.77
CA ALA A 226 10.05 -6.29 31.23
C ALA A 226 9.61 -7.68 31.79
N LYS A 227 8.81 -8.43 31.02
CA LYS A 227 8.32 -9.77 31.36
C LYS A 227 9.13 -10.89 30.70
N GLU A 228 9.60 -10.67 29.47
CA GLU A 228 10.22 -11.66 28.59
C GLU A 228 11.55 -11.12 28.03
N LYS A 229 12.66 -11.33 28.76
CA LYS A 229 13.95 -10.69 28.47
C LYS A 229 14.71 -11.22 27.24
N THR A 230 14.38 -12.43 26.76
CA THR A 230 15.13 -13.09 25.68
C THR A 230 14.66 -12.74 24.28
N LEU A 231 13.57 -12.02 24.16
CA LEU A 231 12.93 -11.69 22.88
C LEU A 231 13.70 -10.62 22.11
N LYS A 232 13.57 -10.67 20.80
CA LYS A 232 14.12 -9.66 19.87
C LYS A 232 13.04 -9.07 18.97
N LEU A 233 13.08 -7.74 18.83
CA LEU A 233 12.26 -7.00 17.89
C LEU A 233 13.12 -6.55 16.70
N LEU A 234 12.69 -6.90 15.49
CA LEU A 234 13.30 -6.45 14.24
C LEU A 234 12.45 -5.33 13.65
N ILE A 235 13.07 -4.21 13.33
CA ILE A 235 12.42 -3.07 12.66
C ILE A 235 13.10 -2.88 11.31
N LEU A 236 12.40 -3.21 10.24
CA LEU A 236 12.84 -3.05 8.86
C LEU A 236 12.24 -1.78 8.27
N GLY A 237 13.03 -1.07 7.49
CA GLY A 237 12.65 0.13 6.77
C GLY A 237 13.42 1.37 7.22
N GLN A 238 13.18 2.46 6.51
CA GLN A 238 13.77 3.77 6.74
C GLN A 238 12.68 4.85 6.73
N GLY A 239 12.97 6.01 7.31
CA GLY A 239 12.05 7.13 7.27
C GLY A 239 12.50 8.32 8.11
N PRO A 240 11.75 9.42 8.05
CA PRO A 240 12.14 10.66 8.72
C PRO A 240 12.24 10.56 10.25
N LEU A 241 11.54 9.58 10.86
CA LEU A 241 11.54 9.39 12.32
C LEU A 241 12.62 8.42 12.83
N GLU A 242 13.48 7.87 11.98
CA GLU A 242 14.45 6.85 12.39
C GLU A 242 15.31 7.28 13.58
N SER A 243 15.85 8.51 13.55
CA SER A 243 16.68 9.04 14.63
C SER A 243 15.90 9.21 15.95
N GLU A 244 14.65 9.68 15.86
CA GLU A 244 13.76 9.86 17.02
C GLU A 244 13.38 8.51 17.65
N LEU A 245 13.07 7.52 16.82
CA LEU A 245 12.71 6.17 17.26
C LEU A 245 13.90 5.46 17.95
N LYS A 246 15.12 5.64 17.43
CA LYS A 246 16.33 5.12 18.08
C LYS A 246 16.59 5.81 19.45
N LYS A 247 16.35 7.12 19.56
CA LYS A 247 16.41 7.84 20.84
C LYS A 247 15.34 7.34 21.82
N LEU A 248 14.11 7.13 21.33
CA LEU A 248 13.03 6.57 22.14
C LEU A 248 13.38 5.16 22.66
N ALA A 249 13.94 4.28 21.81
CA ALA A 249 14.35 2.95 22.25
C ALA A 249 15.44 2.99 23.34
N LYS A 250 16.37 3.97 23.26
CA LYS A 250 17.38 4.20 24.33
C LYS A 250 16.73 4.71 25.61
N SER A 251 15.83 5.71 25.54
CA SER A 251 15.16 6.26 26.73
C SER A 251 14.23 5.26 27.43
N LEU A 252 13.75 4.25 26.71
CA LEU A 252 12.95 3.15 27.24
C LEU A 252 13.83 1.95 27.71
N GLU A 253 15.15 2.05 27.63
CA GLU A 253 16.13 1.02 28.01
C GLU A 253 15.93 -0.32 27.27
N ILE A 254 15.44 -0.28 26.02
CA ILE A 254 15.14 -1.47 25.22
C ILE A 254 16.07 -1.65 24.02
N ILE A 255 17.07 -0.78 23.85
CA ILE A 255 17.91 -0.73 22.63
C ILE A 255 18.60 -2.07 22.33
N ASP A 256 18.98 -2.83 23.35
CA ASP A 256 19.66 -4.13 23.20
C ASP A 256 18.73 -5.25 22.72
N SER A 257 17.42 -5.09 22.91
CA SER A 257 16.39 -6.03 22.42
C SER A 257 15.78 -5.63 21.08
N VAL A 258 16.08 -4.40 20.57
CA VAL A 258 15.54 -3.86 19.32
C VAL A 258 16.62 -3.70 18.28
N LYS A 259 16.48 -4.36 17.13
CA LYS A 259 17.38 -4.20 15.99
C LYS A 259 16.73 -3.38 14.88
N PHE A 260 17.22 -2.16 14.67
CA PHE A 260 16.88 -1.35 13.49
C PHE A 260 17.72 -1.84 12.30
N VAL A 261 17.10 -2.60 11.40
CA VAL A 261 17.80 -3.24 10.28
C VAL A 261 18.04 -2.24 9.12
N GLY A 262 17.18 -1.22 9.03
CA GLY A 262 17.21 -0.27 7.91
C GLY A 262 16.47 -0.77 6.67
N LEU A 263 16.72 -0.14 5.53
CA LEU A 263 16.15 -0.57 4.24
C LEU A 263 16.89 -1.82 3.75
N VAL A 264 16.12 -2.85 3.40
CA VAL A 264 16.62 -4.12 2.87
C VAL A 264 16.05 -4.38 1.48
N ASN A 265 16.82 -5.02 0.62
CA ASN A 265 16.35 -5.39 -0.72
C ASN A 265 15.40 -6.59 -0.69
N ASN A 266 15.61 -7.50 0.26
CA ASN A 266 14.80 -8.71 0.42
C ASN A 266 14.22 -8.81 1.84
N PRO A 267 13.10 -8.15 2.13
CA PRO A 267 12.44 -8.24 3.44
C PRO A 267 11.91 -9.64 3.75
N GLU A 268 11.65 -10.46 2.73
CA GLU A 268 11.14 -11.82 2.86
C GLU A 268 12.05 -12.70 3.72
N GLU A 269 13.37 -12.58 3.56
CA GLU A 269 14.35 -13.35 4.37
C GLU A 269 14.22 -13.10 5.86
N TYR A 270 13.84 -11.88 6.25
CA TYR A 270 13.60 -11.53 7.65
C TYR A 270 12.23 -11.99 8.11
N LEU A 271 11.20 -11.84 7.25
CA LEU A 271 9.85 -12.30 7.56
C LEU A 271 9.82 -13.82 7.80
N ILE A 272 10.43 -14.63 6.94
CA ILE A 272 10.48 -16.09 7.07
C ILE A 272 11.14 -16.52 8.40
N LYS A 273 12.13 -15.77 8.85
CA LYS A 273 12.83 -16.02 10.13
C LYS A 273 12.09 -15.50 11.35
N SER A 274 10.98 -14.79 11.17
CA SER A 274 10.20 -14.19 12.27
C SER A 274 8.94 -15.01 12.55
N ASP A 275 8.32 -14.77 13.71
CA ASP A 275 7.15 -15.52 14.18
C ASP A 275 5.91 -14.67 14.29
N ILE A 276 6.07 -13.43 14.72
CA ILE A 276 4.98 -12.47 14.93
C ILE A 276 5.28 -11.20 14.12
N PHE A 277 4.35 -10.81 13.26
CA PHE A 277 4.41 -9.54 12.55
C PHE A 277 3.50 -8.51 13.23
N VAL A 278 4.00 -7.29 13.40
CA VAL A 278 3.26 -6.19 14.05
C VAL A 278 3.13 -5.00 13.11
N LEU A 279 1.89 -4.56 12.88
CA LEU A 279 1.56 -3.36 12.10
C LEU A 279 0.72 -2.39 12.95
N PRO A 280 1.34 -1.50 13.74
CA PRO A 280 0.65 -0.59 14.64
C PRO A 280 0.24 0.73 13.96
N SER A 281 -0.10 0.68 12.68
CA SER A 281 -0.35 1.86 11.85
C SER A 281 -1.58 2.65 12.31
N ARG A 282 -1.51 3.98 12.21
CA ARG A 282 -2.61 4.93 12.47
C ARG A 282 -3.56 5.09 11.28
N ALA A 283 -3.07 4.81 10.08
CA ALA A 283 -3.86 4.84 8.85
C ALA A 283 -3.23 3.95 7.78
N GLU A 284 -4.06 3.21 7.06
CA GLU A 284 -3.69 2.38 5.90
C GLU A 284 -4.80 2.43 4.86
N GLY A 285 -4.42 2.32 3.59
CA GLY A 285 -5.36 1.88 2.57
C GLY A 285 -5.51 0.36 2.66
N MET A 286 -4.55 -0.36 2.11
CA MET A 286 -4.35 -1.80 2.33
C MET A 286 -2.85 -2.05 2.41
N SER A 287 -2.39 -2.61 3.53
CA SER A 287 -0.96 -2.76 3.80
C SER A 287 -0.35 -3.94 3.04
N ASN A 288 0.57 -3.65 2.11
CA ASN A 288 1.33 -4.70 1.43
C ASN A 288 2.19 -5.51 2.39
N ALA A 289 2.77 -4.86 3.41
CA ALA A 289 3.60 -5.54 4.40
C ALA A 289 2.78 -6.55 5.23
N LEU A 290 1.52 -6.22 5.55
CA LEU A 290 0.62 -7.16 6.23
C LEU A 290 0.23 -8.31 5.30
N LEU A 291 -0.12 -8.03 4.03
CA LEU A 291 -0.40 -9.06 3.02
C LEU A 291 0.78 -10.04 2.88
N GLU A 292 2.00 -9.53 2.77
CA GLU A 292 3.22 -10.33 2.64
C GLU A 292 3.49 -11.18 3.89
N ALA A 293 3.37 -10.58 5.08
CA ALA A 293 3.57 -11.29 6.34
C ALA A 293 2.55 -12.42 6.55
N MET A 294 1.27 -12.16 6.26
CA MET A 294 0.20 -13.16 6.32
C MET A 294 0.41 -14.24 5.27
N TYR A 295 0.81 -13.89 4.04
CA TYR A 295 1.09 -14.87 2.98
C TYR A 295 2.22 -15.83 3.37
N ILE A 296 3.26 -15.34 4.02
CA ILE A 296 4.36 -16.15 4.55
C ILE A 296 3.88 -17.07 5.68
N GLY A 297 2.83 -16.69 6.40
CA GLY A 297 2.24 -17.47 7.51
C GLY A 297 2.67 -16.98 8.89
N LEU A 298 3.08 -15.73 9.03
CA LEU A 298 3.32 -15.12 10.35
C LEU A 298 1.99 -14.88 11.06
N SER A 299 2.02 -14.96 12.39
CA SER A 299 0.91 -14.48 13.21
C SER A 299 0.94 -12.97 13.25
N CYS A 300 -0.09 -12.32 12.68
CA CYS A 300 -0.11 -10.89 12.50
C CYS A 300 -0.94 -10.19 13.57
N ILE A 301 -0.38 -9.12 14.14
CA ILE A 301 -1.09 -8.15 14.99
C ILE A 301 -1.16 -6.85 14.21
N ALA A 302 -2.36 -6.31 13.99
CA ALA A 302 -2.54 -5.04 13.31
C ALA A 302 -3.60 -4.19 13.99
N THR A 303 -3.58 -2.90 13.71
CA THR A 303 -4.59 -1.96 14.21
C THR A 303 -5.93 -2.18 13.51
N ASN A 304 -7.01 -2.01 14.28
CA ASN A 304 -8.40 -2.10 13.82
C ASN A 304 -8.78 -0.86 13.00
N ILE A 305 -8.19 -0.77 11.81
CA ILE A 305 -8.49 0.24 10.80
C ILE A 305 -8.84 -0.46 9.50
N SER A 306 -9.64 0.19 8.65
CA SER A 306 -10.33 -0.41 7.51
C SER A 306 -9.53 -1.48 6.74
N GLY A 307 -8.44 -1.09 6.08
CA GLY A 307 -7.67 -2.02 5.24
C GLY A 307 -7.01 -3.19 6.01
N ASN A 308 -6.71 -3.03 7.30
CA ASN A 308 -6.17 -4.11 8.13
C ASN A 308 -7.28 -5.05 8.59
N THR A 309 -8.45 -4.49 8.95
CA THR A 309 -9.60 -5.26 9.42
C THR A 309 -10.07 -6.23 8.34
N GLU A 310 -10.14 -5.80 7.08
CA GLU A 310 -10.53 -6.66 5.96
C GLU A 310 -9.59 -7.86 5.74
N LEU A 311 -8.30 -7.71 6.07
CA LEU A 311 -7.35 -8.81 5.96
C LEU A 311 -7.42 -9.78 7.13
N ILE A 312 -7.65 -9.25 8.34
CA ILE A 312 -7.58 -10.03 9.59
C ILE A 312 -8.92 -10.63 9.99
N SER A 313 -10.02 -9.92 9.75
CA SER A 313 -11.37 -10.34 10.16
C SER A 313 -12.28 -10.51 8.96
N GLU A 314 -12.85 -11.69 8.80
CA GLU A 314 -13.89 -11.96 7.79
C GLU A 314 -15.20 -11.20 8.11
N ASN A 315 -15.40 -10.82 9.37
CA ASN A 315 -16.54 -10.02 9.83
C ASN A 315 -16.03 -8.64 10.23
N SER A 316 -16.14 -7.67 9.35
CA SER A 316 -15.80 -6.29 9.60
C SER A 316 -16.53 -5.76 10.84
N LYS A 317 -15.78 -5.21 11.81
CA LYS A 317 -16.25 -4.43 12.97
C LYS A 317 -16.55 -5.19 14.25
N GLN A 318 -15.67 -6.07 14.70
CA GLN A 318 -15.64 -6.35 16.13
C GLN A 318 -15.05 -5.13 16.86
N PRO A 319 -15.78 -4.53 17.83
CA PRO A 319 -15.22 -3.45 18.63
C PRO A 319 -14.08 -3.99 19.48
N VAL A 320 -12.95 -3.32 19.41
CA VAL A 320 -11.80 -3.59 20.29
C VAL A 320 -11.87 -2.60 21.46
N LEU A 321 -11.87 -3.09 22.70
CA LEU A 321 -11.84 -2.23 23.87
C LEU A 321 -10.42 -1.65 24.05
N LEU A 322 -10.34 -0.42 24.56
CA LEU A 322 -9.04 0.21 24.85
C LEU A 322 -8.30 -0.60 25.92
N GLY A 323 -7.00 -0.83 25.69
CA GLY A 323 -6.17 -1.66 26.54
C GLY A 323 -6.37 -3.17 26.37
N GLU A 324 -7.19 -3.57 25.36
CA GLU A 324 -7.47 -4.97 25.04
C GLU A 324 -7.19 -5.27 23.57
N PHE A 325 -7.34 -6.54 23.19
CA PHE A 325 -7.18 -7.01 21.82
C PHE A 325 -8.27 -8.03 21.48
N VAL A 326 -8.47 -8.26 20.19
CA VAL A 326 -9.40 -9.27 19.67
C VAL A 326 -8.62 -10.29 18.84
N VAL A 327 -8.75 -11.57 19.18
CA VAL A 327 -8.26 -12.67 18.36
C VAL A 327 -9.30 -12.96 17.30
N ALA A 328 -8.99 -12.58 16.06
CA ALA A 328 -9.79 -12.92 14.90
C ALA A 328 -9.24 -14.20 14.23
N LYS A 329 -9.96 -14.70 13.22
CA LYS A 329 -9.58 -15.95 12.53
C LYS A 329 -8.19 -15.88 11.89
N ASN A 330 -7.84 -14.74 11.27
CA ASN A 330 -6.64 -14.59 10.46
C ASN A 330 -5.55 -13.72 11.10
N GLY A 331 -5.75 -13.26 12.36
CA GLY A 331 -4.81 -12.37 13.04
C GLY A 331 -5.39 -11.82 14.33
N ILE A 332 -4.71 -10.80 14.87
CA ILE A 332 -5.13 -10.08 16.07
C ILE A 332 -5.35 -8.60 15.72
N LEU A 333 -6.43 -8.04 16.23
CA LEU A 333 -6.76 -6.62 16.11
C LEU A 333 -6.59 -5.89 17.45
N ILE A 334 -5.99 -4.69 17.38
CA ILE A 334 -5.80 -3.75 18.49
C ILE A 334 -6.31 -2.36 18.09
N ASN A 335 -6.58 -1.48 19.03
CA ASN A 335 -6.87 -0.09 18.69
C ASN A 335 -5.60 0.66 18.23
N PRO A 336 -5.74 1.65 17.32
CA PRO A 336 -4.67 2.60 17.04
C PRO A 336 -4.21 3.31 18.32
N ASP A 337 -2.90 3.57 18.44
CA ASP A 337 -2.25 4.23 19.59
C ASP A 337 -2.40 3.49 20.94
N ASP A 338 -2.90 2.27 20.95
CA ASP A 338 -3.10 1.47 22.16
C ASP A 338 -1.85 0.66 22.53
N VAL A 339 -1.03 1.24 23.40
CA VAL A 339 0.21 0.62 23.90
C VAL A 339 -0.07 -0.63 24.75
N GLU A 340 -1.11 -0.59 25.60
CA GLU A 340 -1.46 -1.71 26.49
C GLU A 340 -2.03 -2.89 25.72
N GLY A 341 -3.01 -2.63 24.84
CA GLY A 341 -3.58 -3.67 23.99
C GLY A 341 -2.53 -4.35 23.12
N LEU A 342 -1.59 -3.56 22.54
CA LEU A 342 -0.49 -4.11 21.75
C LEU A 342 0.46 -4.97 22.58
N ALA A 343 0.85 -4.53 23.78
CA ALA A 343 1.73 -5.31 24.67
C ALA A 343 1.07 -6.63 25.07
N LYS A 344 -0.21 -6.60 25.47
CA LYS A 344 -0.99 -7.80 25.79
C LYS A 344 -1.10 -8.76 24.61
N ALA A 345 -1.38 -8.25 23.40
CA ALA A 345 -1.49 -9.06 22.19
C ALA A 345 -0.16 -9.78 21.84
N ILE A 346 0.98 -9.07 21.96
CA ILE A 346 2.30 -9.67 21.74
C ILE A 346 2.56 -10.78 22.76
N LEU A 347 2.39 -10.51 24.06
CA LEU A 347 2.57 -11.49 25.14
C LEU A 347 1.63 -12.69 24.96
N PHE A 348 0.38 -12.45 24.57
CA PHE A 348 -0.57 -13.52 24.31
C PHE A 348 -0.07 -14.48 23.25
N LEU A 349 0.42 -13.99 22.09
CA LEU A 349 0.96 -14.85 21.04
C LEU A 349 2.27 -15.52 21.46
N ILE A 350 3.08 -14.91 22.31
CA ILE A 350 4.31 -15.52 22.83
C ILE A 350 3.96 -16.77 23.68
N HIS A 351 3.01 -16.61 24.59
CA HIS A 351 2.65 -17.67 25.56
C HIS A 351 1.70 -18.73 24.97
N ASN A 352 1.03 -18.44 23.84
CA ASN A 352 0.06 -19.35 23.22
C ASN A 352 0.53 -19.84 21.85
N ALA A 353 1.54 -20.72 21.84
CA ALA A 353 2.14 -21.26 20.62
C ALA A 353 1.15 -21.92 19.66
N LYS A 354 0.11 -22.58 20.19
CA LYS A 354 -0.95 -23.22 19.41
C LYS A 354 -1.75 -22.15 18.65
N VAL A 355 -2.25 -21.12 19.34
CA VAL A 355 -3.01 -20.02 18.73
C VAL A 355 -2.14 -19.28 17.71
N ARG A 356 -0.88 -18.99 18.06
CA ARG A 356 0.08 -18.36 17.12
C ARG A 356 0.18 -19.15 15.82
N LYS A 357 0.31 -20.46 15.89
CA LYS A 357 0.39 -21.33 14.70
C LYS A 357 -0.92 -21.33 13.90
N GLU A 358 -2.05 -21.48 14.56
CA GLU A 358 -3.38 -21.53 13.93
C GLU A 358 -3.71 -20.23 13.19
N VAL A 359 -3.51 -19.08 13.84
CA VAL A 359 -3.74 -17.75 13.25
C VAL A 359 -2.85 -17.53 12.03
N GLY A 360 -1.58 -17.93 12.07
CA GLY A 360 -0.67 -17.83 10.94
C GLY A 360 -1.10 -18.70 9.75
N ILE A 361 -1.53 -19.94 10.00
CA ILE A 361 -2.03 -20.88 8.96
C ILE A 361 -3.32 -20.32 8.33
N HIS A 362 -4.29 -19.88 9.14
CA HIS A 362 -5.54 -19.34 8.62
C HIS A 362 -5.31 -18.07 7.82
N GLY A 363 -4.48 -17.14 8.35
CA GLY A 363 -4.11 -15.92 7.65
C GLY A 363 -3.48 -16.21 6.30
N ARG A 364 -2.54 -17.16 6.23
CA ARG A 364 -1.93 -17.57 4.97
C ARG A 364 -2.94 -18.12 3.97
N SER A 365 -3.80 -19.06 4.42
CA SER A 365 -4.84 -19.64 3.56
C SER A 365 -5.79 -18.55 3.03
N HIS A 366 -6.20 -17.62 3.90
CA HIS A 366 -7.05 -16.50 3.51
C HIS A 366 -6.42 -15.64 2.41
N ILE A 367 -5.16 -15.26 2.58
CA ILE A 367 -4.45 -14.43 1.59
C ILE A 367 -4.23 -15.19 0.27
N GLN A 368 -3.87 -16.46 0.33
CA GLN A 368 -3.68 -17.28 -0.88
C GLN A 368 -4.96 -17.41 -1.70
N ASN A 369 -6.10 -17.58 -1.04
CA ASN A 369 -7.39 -17.78 -1.71
C ASN A 369 -8.00 -16.49 -2.27
N HIS A 370 -7.78 -15.34 -1.62
CA HIS A 370 -8.54 -14.11 -1.93
C HIS A 370 -7.69 -12.96 -2.44
N PHE A 371 -6.35 -12.97 -2.21
CA PHE A 371 -5.46 -11.85 -2.51
C PHE A 371 -4.26 -12.22 -3.38
N SER A 372 -4.30 -13.34 -4.10
CA SER A 372 -3.24 -13.67 -5.06
C SER A 372 -3.24 -12.65 -6.20
N ILE A 373 -2.04 -12.20 -6.61
CA ILE A 373 -1.93 -11.22 -7.69
C ILE A 373 -2.49 -11.75 -9.02
N ASP A 374 -2.46 -13.06 -9.24
CA ASP A 374 -3.01 -13.68 -10.43
C ASP A 374 -4.52 -13.50 -10.52
N SER A 375 -5.25 -13.77 -9.41
CA SER A 375 -6.70 -13.56 -9.32
C SER A 375 -7.04 -12.06 -9.42
N ILE A 376 -6.26 -11.19 -8.79
CA ILE A 376 -6.44 -9.74 -8.89
C ILE A 376 -6.23 -9.26 -10.34
N ALA A 377 -5.22 -9.75 -11.04
CA ALA A 377 -4.97 -9.41 -12.44
C ALA A 377 -6.11 -9.87 -13.36
N ASP A 378 -6.69 -11.05 -13.11
CA ASP A 378 -7.85 -11.52 -13.87
C ASP A 378 -9.08 -10.62 -13.70
N ARG A 379 -9.32 -10.11 -12.47
CA ARG A 379 -10.38 -9.11 -12.23
C ARG A 379 -10.11 -7.80 -12.98
N TYR A 380 -8.86 -7.34 -13.04
CA TYR A 380 -8.50 -6.17 -13.85
C TYR A 380 -8.69 -6.42 -15.35
N ILE A 381 -8.30 -7.59 -15.86
CA ILE A 381 -8.50 -7.93 -17.28
C ILE A 381 -9.98 -7.94 -17.64
N ALA A 382 -10.82 -8.52 -16.79
CA ALA A 382 -12.28 -8.52 -16.99
C ALA A 382 -12.83 -7.08 -17.01
N LEU A 383 -12.42 -6.24 -16.07
CA LEU A 383 -12.81 -4.83 -15.98
C LEU A 383 -12.33 -4.02 -17.20
N TYR A 384 -11.09 -4.22 -17.65
CA TYR A 384 -10.60 -3.52 -18.86
C TYR A 384 -11.42 -3.90 -20.10
N ARG A 385 -11.78 -5.18 -20.23
CA ARG A 385 -12.61 -5.65 -21.37
C ARG A 385 -14.00 -5.02 -21.35
N SER A 386 -14.67 -4.95 -20.20
CA SER A 386 -15.99 -4.32 -20.10
C SER A 386 -15.92 -2.82 -20.44
N LEU A 387 -14.95 -2.09 -19.91
CA LEU A 387 -14.79 -0.65 -20.21
C LEU A 387 -14.45 -0.37 -21.66
N LEU A 388 -13.80 -1.30 -22.38
CA LEU A 388 -13.52 -1.17 -23.82
C LEU A 388 -14.73 -1.50 -24.68
N GLN A 389 -15.69 -2.31 -24.20
CA GLN A 389 -16.95 -2.60 -24.93
C GLN A 389 -17.99 -1.49 -24.77
N GLU A 390 -17.98 -0.75 -23.66
CA GLU A 390 -18.92 0.32 -23.35
C GLU A 390 -18.57 1.67 -24.03
N ASN A 391 -17.36 1.82 -24.59
CA ASN A 391 -16.82 3.02 -25.22
C ASN A 391 -16.55 2.82 -26.72
#